data_46fc633ad3a53e3ed6a769782528a30e
#
_entry.id   46fc633ad3a53e3ed6a769782528a30e
#
_cell.length_a   1.000
_cell.length_b   1.000
_cell.length_c   1.000
_cell.angle_alpha   90.00
_cell.angle_beta   90.00
_cell.angle_gamma   90.00
#
_symmetry.space_group_name_H-M   'P 1'
#
loop_
_entity.id
_entity.type
_entity.pdbx_description
1 polymer ?
#
loop_
_entity_poly.entity_id
_entity_poly.type
_entity_poly.pdbx_seq_one_letter_code
_entity_poly.pdbx_strand_id
1 'polypeptide(L)'
;MSEVKGYIHSTESFGSVDGPGVRFIIFVSGCPMRCQFCHNPDTWKLQDGELKTTDELLKTALRYKSYWKDKGGITVSGGEPLMQMDFLIDLFKKAKEQGVHTNIDTSGAVFTKEEPFFGKLQELLKYTDMLMLDIKHIDPVKHKDLTQWDNSNILDMAKYLSDNGKKMWIRNVLVPGYTDGEEDLQK
;
A
#
# COMPACT_ATOMS: atom_id res chain seq x y z
N MET A 1 -6.92 26.60 0.17
CA MET A 1 -5.88 25.55 0.17
C MET A 1 -5.94 24.84 -1.16
N SER A 2 -4.82 24.54 -1.81
CA SER A 2 -4.81 23.80 -3.07
C SER A 2 -5.33 22.38 -2.81
N GLU A 3 -6.19 21.87 -3.70
CA GLU A 3 -6.68 20.50 -3.63
C GLU A 3 -5.53 19.51 -3.78
N VAL A 4 -5.43 18.55 -2.87
CA VAL A 4 -4.43 17.48 -2.95
C VAL A 4 -4.90 16.44 -3.96
N LYS A 5 -4.01 16.08 -4.90
CA LYS A 5 -4.29 15.12 -5.99
C LYS A 5 -3.29 13.98 -5.96
N GLY A 6 -3.76 12.82 -6.43
CA GLY A 6 -2.92 11.65 -6.69
C GLY A 6 -3.11 11.14 -8.12
N TYR A 7 -2.09 10.47 -8.63
CA TYR A 7 -2.16 9.73 -9.90
C TYR A 7 -2.81 8.36 -9.64
N ILE A 8 -4.05 8.21 -10.09
CA ILE A 8 -4.90 7.04 -9.84
C ILE A 8 -5.00 6.20 -11.11
N HIS A 9 -4.68 4.92 -11.00
CA HIS A 9 -4.87 3.97 -12.09
C HIS A 9 -6.35 3.57 -12.20
N SER A 10 -6.92 3.05 -11.11
CA SER A 10 -8.30 2.56 -11.09
C SER A 10 -8.85 2.48 -9.67
N THR A 11 -10.13 2.14 -9.55
CA THR A 11 -10.77 1.88 -8.26
C THR A 11 -11.64 0.63 -8.35
N GLU A 12 -11.76 -0.10 -7.23
CA GLU A 12 -12.64 -1.24 -7.07
C GLU A 12 -13.51 -1.10 -5.82
N SER A 13 -14.80 -1.45 -5.92
CA SER A 13 -15.77 -1.15 -4.87
C SER A 13 -15.97 -2.27 -3.85
N PHE A 14 -15.62 -3.51 -4.19
CA PHE A 14 -15.94 -4.70 -3.40
C PHE A 14 -14.74 -5.64 -3.22
N GLY A 15 -13.53 -5.09 -3.01
CA GLY A 15 -12.36 -5.89 -2.68
C GLY A 15 -12.56 -6.72 -1.41
N SER A 16 -12.20 -7.99 -1.45
CA SER A 16 -12.38 -8.93 -0.35
C SER A 16 -11.07 -9.52 0.17
N VAL A 17 -9.95 -9.26 -0.53
CA VAL A 17 -8.62 -9.81 -0.21
C VAL A 17 -7.59 -8.73 0.14
N ASP A 18 -7.99 -7.47 0.07
CA ASP A 18 -7.11 -6.30 0.23
C ASP A 18 -7.25 -5.65 1.62
N GLY A 19 -7.43 -6.48 2.63
CA GLY A 19 -7.59 -6.08 4.02
C GLY A 19 -8.86 -6.65 4.66
N PRO A 20 -9.15 -6.29 5.91
CA PRO A 20 -10.30 -6.83 6.64
C PRO A 20 -11.63 -6.31 6.07
N GLY A 21 -12.60 -7.22 5.94
CA GLY A 21 -13.96 -6.89 5.47
C GLY A 21 -14.02 -6.55 3.98
N VAL A 22 -15.12 -5.94 3.56
CA VAL A 22 -15.26 -5.42 2.19
C VAL A 22 -14.57 -4.06 2.08
N ARG A 23 -13.79 -3.87 1.02
CA ARG A 23 -12.96 -2.67 0.84
C ARG A 23 -13.34 -1.91 -0.43
N PHE A 24 -13.29 -0.58 -0.35
CA PHE A 24 -13.11 0.24 -1.53
C PHE A 24 -11.62 0.39 -1.76
N ILE A 25 -11.14 -0.10 -2.91
CA ILE A 25 -9.72 -0.09 -3.24
C ILE A 25 -9.42 1.03 -4.21
N ILE A 26 -8.35 1.78 -3.94
CA ILE A 26 -7.81 2.79 -4.82
C ILE A 26 -6.44 2.30 -5.28
N PHE A 27 -6.30 1.98 -6.56
CA PHE A 27 -5.04 1.61 -7.17
C PHE A 27 -4.34 2.85 -7.68
N VAL A 28 -3.20 3.19 -7.08
CA VAL A 28 -2.38 4.33 -7.51
C VAL A 28 -1.37 3.93 -8.57
N SER A 29 -0.92 4.89 -9.38
CA SER A 29 0.17 4.73 -10.34
C SER A 29 1.52 5.10 -9.71
N GLY A 30 2.60 4.57 -10.29
CA GLY A 30 3.97 4.73 -9.83
C GLY A 30 4.43 3.53 -8.99
N CYS A 31 5.44 2.80 -9.45
CA CYS A 31 6.12 1.74 -8.70
C CYS A 31 7.58 1.67 -9.10
N PRO A 32 8.53 1.64 -8.15
CA PRO A 32 9.94 1.53 -8.46
C PRO A 32 10.35 0.08 -8.80
N MET A 33 9.58 -0.90 -8.32
CA MET A 33 9.86 -2.31 -8.53
C MET A 33 9.44 -2.79 -9.92
N ARG A 34 10.05 -3.91 -10.37
CA ARG A 34 9.76 -4.60 -11.64
C ARG A 34 9.57 -6.09 -11.40
N CYS A 35 8.60 -6.41 -10.53
CA CYS A 35 8.31 -7.79 -10.15
C CYS A 35 7.92 -8.62 -11.37
N GLN A 36 8.54 -9.78 -11.55
CA GLN A 36 8.27 -10.69 -12.68
C GLN A 36 6.82 -11.19 -12.69
N PHE A 37 6.17 -11.26 -11.53
CA PHE A 37 4.78 -11.67 -11.36
C PHE A 37 3.81 -10.50 -11.13
N CYS A 38 4.17 -9.29 -11.54
CA CYS A 38 3.31 -8.12 -11.32
C CYS A 38 1.95 -8.30 -12.01
N HIS A 39 0.86 -8.13 -11.24
CA HIS A 39 -0.50 -8.19 -11.78
C HIS A 39 -0.90 -6.90 -12.51
N ASN A 40 -0.30 -5.76 -12.16
CA ASN A 40 -0.65 -4.45 -12.68
C ASN A 40 0.58 -3.72 -13.25
N PRO A 41 1.24 -4.23 -14.31
CA PRO A 41 2.45 -3.60 -14.86
C PRO A 41 2.19 -2.23 -15.47
N ASP A 42 0.96 -1.91 -15.82
CA ASP A 42 0.47 -0.62 -16.28
C ASP A 42 0.45 0.46 -15.19
N THR A 43 0.58 0.08 -13.91
CA THR A 43 0.76 1.03 -12.80
C THR A 43 2.21 1.50 -12.60
N TRP A 44 3.17 0.99 -13.33
CA TRP A 44 4.59 1.28 -13.07
C TRP A 44 4.96 2.76 -13.24
N LYS A 45 4.39 3.44 -14.22
CA LYS A 45 4.69 4.84 -14.48
C LYS A 45 3.68 5.73 -13.73
N LEU A 46 4.19 6.71 -13.01
CA LEU A 46 3.35 7.61 -12.23
C LEU A 46 2.37 8.38 -13.10
N GLN A 47 2.85 8.92 -14.23
CA GLN A 47 2.08 9.78 -15.13
C GLN A 47 1.04 9.05 -15.98
N ASP A 48 1.04 7.72 -15.99
CA ASP A 48 0.01 6.93 -16.70
C ASP A 48 -1.33 6.91 -15.92
N GLY A 49 -1.33 7.37 -14.65
CA GLY A 49 -2.54 7.53 -13.86
C GLY A 49 -3.30 8.83 -14.15
N GLU A 50 -4.61 8.80 -13.91
CA GLU A 50 -5.46 9.98 -13.94
C GLU A 50 -5.31 10.78 -12.64
N LEU A 51 -5.15 12.11 -12.74
CA LEU A 51 -5.13 12.98 -11.56
C LEU A 51 -6.51 13.13 -10.96
N LYS A 52 -6.70 12.61 -9.74
CA LYS A 52 -7.95 12.73 -8.96
C LYS A 52 -7.69 13.38 -7.62
N THR A 53 -8.66 14.15 -7.15
CA THR A 53 -8.61 14.75 -5.82
C THR A 53 -8.98 13.72 -4.75
N THR A 54 -8.47 13.92 -3.54
CA THR A 54 -8.85 13.10 -2.38
C THR A 54 -10.35 13.21 -2.08
N ASP A 55 -10.94 14.38 -2.30
CA ASP A 55 -12.36 14.62 -2.06
C ASP A 55 -13.27 13.85 -3.05
N GLU A 56 -12.90 13.82 -4.33
CA GLU A 56 -13.64 13.03 -5.35
C GLU A 56 -13.60 11.53 -5.01
N LEU A 57 -12.42 11.02 -4.64
CA LEU A 57 -12.23 9.62 -4.30
C LEU A 57 -12.97 9.24 -3.02
N LEU A 58 -12.86 10.06 -1.97
CA LEU A 58 -13.57 9.82 -0.72
C LEU A 58 -15.08 9.87 -0.92
N LYS A 59 -15.60 10.87 -1.66
CA LYS A 59 -17.01 10.95 -2.01
C LYS A 59 -17.51 9.72 -2.76
N THR A 60 -16.70 9.18 -3.67
CA THR A 60 -17.02 7.96 -4.40
C THR A 60 -17.01 6.75 -3.46
N ALA A 61 -15.97 6.59 -2.65
CA ALA A 61 -15.85 5.50 -1.69
C ALA A 61 -17.01 5.46 -0.69
N LEU A 62 -17.43 6.61 -0.15
CA LEU A 62 -18.50 6.70 0.84
C LEU A 62 -19.87 6.21 0.33
N ARG A 63 -20.10 6.15 -1.00
CA ARG A 63 -21.32 5.54 -1.57
C ARG A 63 -21.43 4.05 -1.23
N TYR A 64 -20.31 3.40 -0.95
CA TYR A 64 -20.24 1.97 -0.62
C TYR A 64 -20.11 1.70 0.88
N LYS A 65 -20.17 2.75 1.73
CA LYS A 65 -19.97 2.64 3.18
C LYS A 65 -20.89 1.62 3.85
N SER A 66 -22.14 1.48 3.38
CA SER A 66 -23.10 0.51 3.91
C SER A 66 -22.67 -0.96 3.76
N TYR A 67 -21.81 -1.26 2.78
CA TYR A 67 -21.30 -2.62 2.55
C TYR A 67 -20.08 -2.97 3.40
N TRP A 68 -19.42 -1.97 4.01
CA TRP A 68 -18.19 -2.19 4.79
C TRP A 68 -18.45 -2.82 6.15
N LYS A 69 -19.67 -2.67 6.69
CA LYS A 69 -20.02 -3.10 8.06
C LYS A 69 -18.97 -2.60 9.07
N ASP A 70 -18.65 -3.43 10.07
CA ASP A 70 -17.74 -3.03 11.18
C ASP A 70 -16.24 -3.18 10.83
N LYS A 71 -15.90 -3.90 9.76
CA LYS A 71 -14.50 -4.26 9.46
C LYS A 71 -13.98 -3.67 8.15
N GLY A 72 -14.85 -3.29 7.25
CA GLY A 72 -14.47 -2.78 5.93
C GLY A 72 -14.04 -1.30 5.95
N GLY A 73 -13.66 -0.80 4.77
CA GLY A 73 -13.21 0.59 4.65
C GLY A 73 -12.48 0.85 3.33
N ILE A 74 -11.47 1.72 3.36
CA ILE A 74 -10.67 2.08 2.19
C ILE A 74 -9.30 1.38 2.28
N THR A 75 -8.85 0.82 1.15
CA THR A 75 -7.47 0.39 0.93
C THR A 75 -6.85 1.18 -0.21
N VAL A 76 -5.65 1.67 -0.02
CA VAL A 76 -4.84 2.22 -1.13
C VAL A 76 -3.75 1.20 -1.46
N SER A 77 -3.72 0.78 -2.72
CA SER A 77 -2.86 -0.24 -3.31
C SER A 77 -2.40 0.23 -4.71
N GLY A 78 -2.06 -0.69 -5.61
CA GLY A 78 -1.78 -0.43 -7.02
C GLY A 78 -0.32 -0.60 -7.38
N GLY A 79 0.39 0.50 -7.72
CA GLY A 79 1.83 0.54 -7.82
C GLY A 79 2.47 0.48 -6.42
N GLU A 80 3.11 1.56 -6.00
CA GLU A 80 3.62 1.72 -4.63
C GLU A 80 2.99 2.97 -3.99
N PRO A 81 2.01 2.81 -3.09
CA PRO A 81 1.29 3.95 -2.51
C PRO A 81 2.18 4.96 -1.81
N LEU A 82 3.25 4.51 -1.15
CA LEU A 82 4.17 5.39 -0.42
C LEU A 82 4.96 6.36 -1.33
N MET A 83 4.88 6.22 -2.65
CA MET A 83 5.38 7.23 -3.59
C MET A 83 4.49 8.49 -3.62
N GLN A 84 3.26 8.42 -3.11
CA GLN A 84 2.29 9.50 -3.14
C GLN A 84 1.85 9.91 -1.71
N MET A 85 2.82 10.16 -0.82
CA MET A 85 2.61 10.37 0.61
C MET A 85 1.65 11.52 0.94
N ASP A 86 1.75 12.67 0.27
CA ASP A 86 0.88 13.83 0.54
C ASP A 86 -0.57 13.51 0.21
N PHE A 87 -0.79 12.75 -0.89
CA PHE A 87 -2.11 12.24 -1.25
C PHE A 87 -2.66 11.27 -0.19
N LEU A 88 -1.84 10.31 0.25
CA LEU A 88 -2.25 9.34 1.28
C LEU A 88 -2.62 10.03 2.61
N ILE A 89 -1.80 10.97 3.06
CA ILE A 89 -2.03 11.70 4.32
C ILE A 89 -3.37 12.44 4.26
N ASP A 90 -3.62 13.20 3.20
CA ASP A 90 -4.85 13.98 3.08
C ASP A 90 -6.09 13.08 2.95
N LEU A 91 -6.01 12.03 2.12
CA LEU A 91 -7.09 11.06 1.96
C LEU A 91 -7.44 10.36 3.27
N PHE A 92 -6.43 9.84 3.98
CA PHE A 92 -6.65 9.07 5.19
C PHE A 92 -7.10 9.94 6.36
N LYS A 93 -6.57 11.15 6.48
CA LYS A 93 -7.07 12.12 7.46
C LYS A 93 -8.57 12.37 7.28
N LYS A 94 -8.99 12.70 6.05
CA LYS A 94 -10.41 12.92 5.71
C LYS A 94 -11.26 11.66 5.92
N ALA A 95 -10.73 10.48 5.59
CA ALA A 95 -11.40 9.20 5.82
C ALA A 95 -11.62 8.94 7.32
N LYS A 96 -10.63 9.24 8.16
CA LYS A 96 -10.74 9.12 9.63
C LYS A 96 -11.78 10.07 10.21
N GLU A 97 -11.91 11.29 9.69
CA GLU A 97 -12.95 12.25 10.08
C GLU A 97 -14.36 11.72 9.79
N GLN A 98 -14.50 10.80 8.81
CA GLN A 98 -15.75 10.11 8.47
C GLN A 98 -15.92 8.76 9.19
N GLY A 99 -15.02 8.42 10.13
CA GLY A 99 -15.03 7.14 10.83
C GLY A 99 -14.76 5.92 9.94
N VAL A 100 -13.98 6.10 8.86
CA VAL A 100 -13.64 5.05 7.91
C VAL A 100 -12.34 4.37 8.31
N HIS A 101 -12.32 3.03 8.27
CA HIS A 101 -11.10 2.23 8.47
C HIS A 101 -10.18 2.35 7.25
N THR A 102 -8.91 2.64 7.48
CA THR A 102 -7.89 2.88 6.47
C THR A 102 -6.84 1.77 6.44
N ASN A 103 -6.47 1.34 5.25
CA ASN A 103 -5.43 0.33 5.03
C ASN A 103 -4.49 0.74 3.89
N ILE A 104 -3.22 0.48 4.04
CA ILE A 104 -2.21 0.64 2.98
C ILE A 104 -1.72 -0.76 2.59
N ASP A 105 -1.77 -1.06 1.29
CA ASP A 105 -1.15 -2.24 0.70
C ASP A 105 0.11 -1.81 -0.03
N THR A 106 1.27 -2.11 0.53
CA THR A 106 2.57 -1.58 0.10
C THR A 106 3.65 -2.66 0.06
N SER A 107 4.58 -2.52 -0.84
CA SER A 107 5.82 -3.28 -0.81
C SER A 107 6.86 -2.71 0.15
N GLY A 108 6.69 -1.46 0.60
CA GLY A 108 7.69 -0.77 1.40
C GLY A 108 8.97 -0.39 0.64
N ALA A 109 8.99 -0.54 -0.68
CA ALA A 109 10.20 -0.38 -1.50
C ALA A 109 10.88 0.99 -1.35
N VAL A 110 10.10 2.03 -1.10
CA VAL A 110 10.61 3.40 -0.96
C VAL A 110 10.90 3.82 0.49
N PHE A 111 10.79 2.89 1.43
CA PHE A 111 11.01 3.20 2.84
C PHE A 111 12.43 3.68 3.09
N THR A 112 12.54 4.77 3.83
CA THR A 112 13.79 5.31 4.36
C THR A 112 13.51 6.07 5.67
N LYS A 113 14.51 6.15 6.54
CA LYS A 113 14.48 6.98 7.75
C LYS A 113 14.99 8.40 7.52
N GLU A 114 15.22 8.77 6.27
CA GLU A 114 15.66 10.11 5.89
C GLU A 114 14.47 11.06 5.73
N GLU A 115 14.69 12.33 6.02
CA GLU A 115 13.71 13.38 5.77
C GLU A 115 13.72 13.81 4.28
N PRO A 116 12.58 14.22 3.72
CA PRO A 116 11.26 14.41 4.38
C PRO A 116 10.38 13.16 4.44
N PHE A 117 10.82 12.01 3.90
CA PHE A 117 10.01 10.81 3.83
C PHE A 117 9.59 10.31 5.22
N PHE A 118 10.53 10.25 6.16
CA PHE A 118 10.27 9.67 7.46
C PHE A 118 9.25 10.47 8.27
N GLY A 119 9.34 11.80 8.27
CA GLY A 119 8.35 12.66 8.92
C GLY A 119 6.95 12.50 8.29
N LYS A 120 6.87 12.40 6.97
CA LYS A 120 5.60 12.14 6.27
C LYS A 120 5.03 10.76 6.63
N LEU A 121 5.87 9.72 6.71
CA LEU A 121 5.43 8.39 7.12
C LEU A 121 4.87 8.42 8.55
N GLN A 122 5.55 9.05 9.48
CA GLN A 122 5.07 9.20 10.86
C GLN A 122 3.71 9.92 10.91
N GLU A 123 3.50 10.95 10.09
CA GLU A 123 2.21 11.64 10.00
C GLU A 123 1.14 10.72 9.42
N LEU A 124 1.41 10.03 8.30
CA LEU A 124 0.50 9.08 7.66
C LEU A 124 0.05 7.97 8.63
N LEU A 125 0.98 7.44 9.43
CA LEU A 125 0.70 6.37 10.39
C LEU A 125 -0.24 6.79 11.54
N LYS A 126 -0.51 8.07 11.75
CA LYS A 126 -1.55 8.54 12.68
C LYS A 126 -2.97 8.26 12.17
N TYR A 127 -3.13 8.22 10.86
CA TYR A 127 -4.41 8.03 10.17
C TYR A 127 -4.55 6.64 9.54
N THR A 128 -3.56 5.76 9.74
CA THR A 128 -3.54 4.40 9.17
C THR A 128 -3.88 3.38 10.26
N ASP A 129 -4.99 2.65 10.06
CA ASP A 129 -5.42 1.61 11.01
C ASP A 129 -4.65 0.30 10.81
N MET A 130 -4.22 0.02 9.59
CA MET A 130 -3.55 -1.23 9.23
C MET A 130 -2.65 -1.04 8.00
N LEU A 131 -1.63 -1.88 7.92
CA LEU A 131 -0.80 -2.04 6.72
C LEU A 131 -0.81 -3.51 6.27
N MET A 132 -0.82 -3.71 4.96
CA MET A 132 -0.43 -4.97 4.33
C MET A 132 0.94 -4.75 3.72
N LEU A 133 1.96 -5.42 4.24
CA LEU A 133 3.34 -5.29 3.77
C LEU A 133 3.74 -6.53 3.00
N ASP A 134 4.08 -6.34 1.73
CA ASP A 134 4.54 -7.41 0.86
C ASP A 134 6.03 -7.67 1.01
N ILE A 135 6.40 -8.78 1.62
CA ILE A 135 7.76 -9.32 1.55
C ILE A 135 7.81 -10.32 0.42
N LYS A 136 8.33 -9.90 -0.75
CA LYS A 136 8.31 -10.72 -1.96
C LYS A 136 9.27 -11.91 -1.89
N HIS A 137 10.37 -11.78 -1.17
CA HIS A 137 11.28 -12.85 -0.79
C HIS A 137 12.14 -12.41 0.40
N ILE A 138 12.43 -13.33 1.33
CA ILE A 138 13.28 -13.03 2.49
C ILE A 138 14.76 -12.97 2.11
N ASP A 139 15.23 -13.86 1.22
CA ASP A 139 16.59 -13.85 0.71
C ASP A 139 16.83 -12.66 -0.22
N PRO A 140 17.86 -11.81 0.02
CA PRO A 140 18.07 -10.59 -0.74
C PRO A 140 18.45 -10.82 -2.20
N VAL A 141 19.14 -11.92 -2.51
CA VAL A 141 19.54 -12.23 -3.90
C VAL A 141 18.32 -12.66 -4.70
N LYS A 142 17.53 -13.59 -4.16
CA LYS A 142 16.28 -14.05 -4.80
C LYS A 142 15.27 -12.91 -4.90
N HIS A 143 15.17 -12.05 -3.87
CA HIS A 143 14.30 -10.88 -3.93
C HIS A 143 14.69 -9.95 -5.08
N LYS A 144 15.98 -9.65 -5.21
CA LYS A 144 16.48 -8.77 -6.27
C LYS A 144 16.27 -9.35 -7.66
N ASP A 145 16.48 -10.65 -7.83
CA ASP A 145 16.19 -11.34 -9.10
C ASP A 145 14.71 -11.23 -9.46
N LEU A 146 13.83 -11.48 -8.47
CA LEU A 146 12.39 -11.51 -8.66
C LEU A 146 11.76 -10.13 -8.91
N THR A 147 12.33 -9.07 -8.31
CA THR A 147 11.69 -7.73 -8.23
C THR A 147 12.53 -6.60 -8.82
N GLN A 148 13.79 -6.85 -9.13
CA GLN A 148 14.82 -5.86 -9.49
C GLN A 148 15.03 -4.78 -8.41
N TRP A 149 14.73 -5.12 -7.14
CA TRP A 149 14.84 -4.21 -6.00
C TRP A 149 15.49 -4.92 -4.80
N ASP A 150 16.20 -4.17 -3.96
CA ASP A 150 16.75 -4.72 -2.71
C ASP A 150 15.65 -4.81 -1.64
N ASN A 151 15.74 -5.80 -0.72
CA ASN A 151 14.74 -5.97 0.33
C ASN A 151 15.13 -5.39 1.70
N SER A 152 16.33 -4.86 1.86
CA SER A 152 16.83 -4.38 3.16
C SER A 152 15.94 -3.29 3.77
N ASN A 153 15.53 -2.31 2.98
CA ASN A 153 14.64 -1.24 3.42
C ASN A 153 13.21 -1.74 3.70
N ILE A 154 12.76 -2.77 3.00
CA ILE A 154 11.45 -3.41 3.23
C ILE A 154 11.44 -4.11 4.59
N LEU A 155 12.48 -4.88 4.88
CA LEU A 155 12.66 -5.55 6.18
C LEU A 155 12.85 -4.53 7.32
N ASP A 156 13.57 -3.44 7.07
CA ASP A 156 13.70 -2.32 8.01
C ASP A 156 12.35 -1.66 8.30
N MET A 157 11.47 -1.52 7.28
CA MET A 157 10.11 -1.03 7.46
C MET A 157 9.28 -1.98 8.32
N ALA A 158 9.34 -3.30 8.04
CA ALA A 158 8.64 -4.32 8.83
C ALA A 158 9.04 -4.23 10.31
N LYS A 159 10.36 -4.14 10.57
CA LYS A 159 10.87 -3.99 11.92
C LYS A 159 10.39 -2.68 12.57
N TYR A 160 10.49 -1.56 11.86
CA TYR A 160 10.03 -0.25 12.37
C TYR A 160 8.55 -0.29 12.75
N LEU A 161 7.70 -0.84 11.90
CA LEU A 161 6.26 -0.95 12.17
C LEU A 161 5.98 -1.84 13.38
N SER A 162 6.68 -2.96 13.50
CA SER A 162 6.56 -3.88 14.64
C SER A 162 7.01 -3.23 15.95
N ASP A 163 8.18 -2.59 15.97
CA ASP A 163 8.74 -1.91 17.15
C ASP A 163 7.82 -0.77 17.64
N ASN A 164 7.04 -0.17 16.73
CA ASN A 164 6.08 0.89 17.04
C ASN A 164 4.63 0.40 17.24
N GLY A 165 4.43 -0.91 17.36
CA GLY A 165 3.11 -1.52 17.62
C GLY A 165 2.08 -1.24 16.53
N LYS A 166 2.49 -1.04 15.29
CA LYS A 166 1.58 -0.81 14.17
C LYS A 166 0.96 -2.12 13.71
N LYS A 167 -0.35 -2.13 13.53
CA LYS A 167 -1.07 -3.31 13.06
C LYS A 167 -0.69 -3.59 11.61
N MET A 168 -0.16 -4.78 11.37
CA MET A 168 0.39 -5.15 10.07
C MET A 168 0.05 -6.61 9.74
N TRP A 169 -0.29 -6.85 8.48
CA TRP A 169 -0.26 -8.19 7.87
C TRP A 169 0.95 -8.28 6.96
N ILE A 170 1.75 -9.31 7.14
CA ILE A 170 2.78 -9.66 6.15
C ILE A 170 2.12 -10.52 5.08
N ARG A 171 2.36 -10.17 3.82
CA ARG A 171 1.90 -10.92 2.66
C ARG A 171 3.09 -11.40 1.85
N ASN A 172 3.01 -12.65 1.41
CA ASN A 172 3.94 -13.23 0.44
C ASN A 172 3.12 -13.87 -0.68
N VAL A 173 3.55 -13.69 -1.93
CA VAL A 173 2.95 -14.35 -3.08
C VAL A 173 3.74 -15.61 -3.39
N LEU A 174 3.08 -16.77 -3.34
CA LEU A 174 3.70 -18.04 -3.69
C LEU A 174 3.84 -18.16 -5.21
N VAL A 175 5.06 -18.04 -5.69
CA VAL A 175 5.42 -18.17 -7.11
C VAL A 175 6.18 -19.48 -7.28
N PRO A 176 5.63 -20.48 -8.02
CA PRO A 176 6.28 -21.77 -8.21
C PRO A 176 7.71 -21.65 -8.73
N GLY A 177 8.63 -22.32 -8.04
CA GLY A 177 10.05 -22.29 -8.36
C GLY A 177 10.81 -21.03 -7.91
N TYR A 178 10.14 -20.07 -7.28
CA TYR A 178 10.76 -18.84 -6.77
C TYR A 178 10.58 -18.64 -5.27
N THR A 179 9.33 -18.62 -4.79
CA THR A 179 9.00 -18.27 -3.40
C THR A 179 8.30 -19.41 -2.63
N ASP A 180 8.16 -20.58 -3.22
CA ASP A 180 7.48 -21.75 -2.69
C ASP A 180 8.43 -22.73 -1.97
N GLY A 181 9.72 -22.38 -1.82
CA GLY A 181 10.71 -23.19 -1.09
C GLY A 181 10.43 -23.23 0.40
N GLU A 182 10.32 -24.42 0.98
CA GLU A 182 10.01 -24.61 2.41
C GLU A 182 11.01 -23.88 3.33
N GLU A 183 12.30 -23.90 3.00
CA GLU A 183 13.34 -23.21 3.77
C GLU A 183 13.17 -21.68 3.79
N ASP A 184 12.64 -21.09 2.71
CA ASP A 184 12.44 -19.66 2.60
C ASP A 184 11.17 -19.21 3.33
N LEU A 185 10.15 -20.10 3.41
CA LEU A 185 8.89 -19.83 4.12
C LEU A 185 9.04 -19.94 5.65
N GLN A 186 10.10 -20.60 6.14
CA GLN A 186 10.37 -20.75 7.58
C GLN A 186 11.20 -19.61 8.17
N LYS A 187 11.75 -18.72 7.36
CA LYS A 187 12.56 -17.56 7.76
C LYS A 187 11.72 -16.33 8.00
#